data_72cfe8301d4b3f5efe1b6fb9fa9f40a7
#
_entry.id   72cfe8301d4b3f5efe1b6fb9fa9f40a7
#
_cell.length_a   1.000
_cell.length_b   1.000
_cell.length_c   1.000
_cell.angle_alpha   90.00
_cell.angle_beta   90.00
_cell.angle_gamma   90.00
#
_symmetry.space_group_name_H-M   'P 1'
#
loop_
_entity.id
_entity.type
_entity.pdbx_description
1 polymer ?
#
loop_
_entity_poly.entity_id
_entity_poly.type
_entity_poly.pdbx_seq_one_letter_code
_entity_poly.pdbx_strand_id
1 'polypeptide(L)'
;MRAKRMVVGLLAAVATAFAGLTGSATAAPDHTDVDPLIVGGVNATQVYSFMVSLQNTSGGHFCGGSLIKSNWVVTAKHCVQGKTPASVRARIGTTNRTSGGSYVAAAAIHLNPTRDIALVRLAAAVPQAPIKVAAASGPVGTATRLLGWGQTCPSPGGCGAPVILQQLDTSIVADGLCSGIFGAQEICTNNPGGTRGACYGDSGGPEIKMVAGAWQLIGATSRSGGGSICAVKPSIYVDVPVFRPWISGIAGPV
;
A
#
# COMPACT_ATOMS: atom_id res chain seq x y z
N MET A 1 96.08 -1.24 -40.08
CA MET A 1 95.36 -0.03 -40.47
C MET A 1 94.03 0.02 -39.72
N ARG A 2 93.78 1.12 -39.05
CA ARG A 2 92.59 1.55 -38.32
C ARG A 2 92.08 0.68 -37.16
N ALA A 3 92.42 1.14 -35.94
CA ALA A 3 92.00 0.71 -34.67
C ALA A 3 90.47 0.94 -34.44
N LYS A 4 89.77 -0.02 -33.88
CA LYS A 4 88.42 0.17 -33.36
C LYS A 4 88.50 0.40 -31.83
N ARG A 5 88.12 1.57 -31.39
CA ARG A 5 88.01 1.92 -29.99
C ARG A 5 86.70 1.34 -29.47
N MET A 6 86.82 0.53 -28.38
CA MET A 6 85.69 -0.01 -27.63
C MET A 6 85.28 1.03 -26.60
N VAL A 7 84.06 1.48 -26.64
CA VAL A 7 83.45 2.35 -25.57
C VAL A 7 82.59 1.46 -24.71
N VAL A 8 83.00 1.35 -23.41
CA VAL A 8 82.26 0.66 -22.40
C VAL A 8 81.26 1.67 -21.85
N GLY A 9 79.96 1.43 -22.07
CA GLY A 9 78.88 2.20 -21.50
C GLY A 9 78.44 1.60 -20.16
N LEU A 10 78.54 2.39 -19.12
CA LEU A 10 78.04 2.06 -17.76
C LEU A 10 76.54 2.33 -17.76
N LEU A 11 75.73 1.28 -17.59
CA LEU A 11 74.26 1.37 -17.35
C LEU A 11 74.03 1.50 -15.86
N ALA A 12 73.66 2.67 -15.38
CA ALA A 12 73.16 2.89 -14.04
C ALA A 12 71.66 2.50 -14.00
N ALA A 13 71.33 1.48 -13.28
CA ALA A 13 69.97 1.08 -13.01
C ALA A 13 69.34 1.98 -11.90
N VAL A 14 68.39 2.82 -12.26
CA VAL A 14 67.56 3.59 -11.32
C VAL A 14 66.39 2.72 -10.96
N ALA A 15 66.36 2.20 -9.72
CA ALA A 15 65.22 1.51 -9.16
C ALA A 15 64.23 2.55 -8.59
N THR A 16 63.17 2.80 -9.34
CA THR A 16 62.01 3.57 -8.83
C THR A 16 61.13 2.67 -7.99
N ALA A 17 61.16 2.88 -6.67
CA ALA A 17 60.22 2.28 -5.74
C ALA A 17 58.82 2.93 -5.95
N PHE A 18 57.89 2.18 -6.52
CA PHE A 18 56.44 2.53 -6.46
C PHE A 18 55.91 2.16 -5.11
N ALA A 19 55.76 3.15 -4.21
CA ALA A 19 54.98 3.00 -3.00
C ALA A 19 53.50 2.94 -3.42
N GLY A 20 52.91 1.74 -3.46
CA GLY A 20 51.50 1.52 -3.64
C GLY A 20 50.72 2.09 -2.46
N LEU A 21 50.05 3.22 -2.64
CA LEU A 21 48.95 3.62 -1.72
C LEU A 21 47.80 2.63 -1.94
N THR A 22 47.69 1.64 -1.05
CA THR A 22 46.47 0.87 -0.86
C THR A 22 45.45 1.78 -0.16
N GLY A 23 44.69 2.56 -0.96
CA GLY A 23 43.52 3.25 -0.47
C GLY A 23 42.51 2.19 -0.03
N SER A 24 42.31 2.00 1.27
CA SER A 24 41.17 1.28 1.82
C SER A 24 39.92 2.06 1.38
N ALA A 25 39.21 1.55 0.38
CA ALA A 25 37.85 1.99 0.07
C ALA A 25 37.00 1.59 1.28
N THR A 26 36.75 2.53 2.21
CA THR A 26 35.65 2.42 3.16
C THR A 26 34.37 2.39 2.33
N ALA A 27 33.79 1.19 2.19
CA ALA A 27 32.41 1.08 1.73
C ALA A 27 31.56 1.95 2.67
N ALA A 28 30.92 2.98 2.11
CA ALA A 28 29.90 3.71 2.82
C ALA A 28 28.85 2.67 3.29
N PRO A 29 28.35 2.75 4.54
CA PRO A 29 27.27 1.87 4.94
C PRO A 29 26.11 2.13 3.99
N ASP A 30 25.68 1.07 3.32
CA ASP A 30 24.45 1.04 2.54
C ASP A 30 23.30 1.17 3.57
N HIS A 31 22.95 2.42 3.91
CA HIS A 31 21.77 2.72 4.68
C HIS A 31 20.56 2.48 3.75
N THR A 32 20.25 1.22 3.53
CA THR A 32 18.90 0.83 3.22
C THR A 32 18.09 0.97 4.51
N ASP A 33 17.87 2.22 4.94
CA ASP A 33 16.79 2.54 5.86
C ASP A 33 15.48 2.24 5.12
N VAL A 34 15.12 0.96 5.09
CA VAL A 34 13.76 0.53 4.77
C VAL A 34 12.94 0.90 5.99
N ASP A 35 12.41 2.13 6.01
CA ASP A 35 11.36 2.48 6.95
C ASP A 35 10.27 1.40 6.84
N PRO A 36 9.90 0.71 7.94
CA PRO A 36 8.86 -0.31 7.89
C PRO A 36 7.53 0.33 7.50
N LEU A 37 6.88 -0.21 6.46
CA LEU A 37 5.80 0.42 5.69
C LEU A 37 4.68 -0.60 5.47
N ILE A 38 3.34 -0.28 5.59
CA ILE A 38 2.35 -1.34 5.89
C ILE A 38 3.14 -2.38 6.65
N VAL A 39 2.90 -2.89 7.75
CA VAL A 39 3.94 -3.67 8.46
C VAL A 39 4.68 -4.58 7.47
N GLY A 40 5.97 -4.30 7.22
CA GLY A 40 6.79 -5.01 6.25
C GLY A 40 6.48 -4.80 4.75
N GLY A 41 5.72 -3.76 4.40
CA GLY A 41 5.49 -3.32 3.01
C GLY A 41 6.68 -2.55 2.43
N VAL A 42 6.44 -1.87 1.31
CA VAL A 42 7.38 -0.96 0.64
C VAL A 42 6.64 0.28 0.13
N ASN A 43 7.35 1.36 -0.14
CA ASN A 43 6.75 2.52 -0.81
C ASN A 43 6.10 2.10 -2.12
N ALA A 44 4.90 2.63 -2.40
CA ALA A 44 4.20 2.37 -3.65
C ALA A 44 5.07 2.77 -4.85
N THR A 45 5.25 1.87 -5.79
CA THR A 45 6.11 2.05 -6.95
C THR A 45 5.46 2.88 -8.07
N GLN A 46 4.17 3.22 -7.90
CA GLN A 46 3.39 4.00 -8.86
C GLN A 46 2.27 4.77 -8.17
N VAL A 47 1.71 5.75 -8.85
CA VAL A 47 0.45 6.40 -8.43
C VAL A 47 -0.71 5.47 -8.81
N TYR A 48 -1.52 5.12 -7.82
CA TYR A 48 -2.80 4.43 -8.03
C TYR A 48 -3.91 5.50 -8.07
N SER A 49 -4.44 5.79 -9.26
CA SER A 49 -5.42 6.87 -9.47
C SER A 49 -6.66 6.77 -8.58
N PHE A 50 -7.06 5.56 -8.25
CA PHE A 50 -8.23 5.24 -7.44
C PHE A 50 -7.97 5.25 -5.92
N MET A 51 -6.69 5.34 -5.48
CA MET A 51 -6.36 5.26 -4.05
C MET A 51 -6.86 6.51 -3.33
N VAL A 52 -7.55 6.29 -2.20
CA VAL A 52 -8.16 7.35 -1.40
C VAL A 52 -7.63 7.33 0.03
N SER A 53 -7.20 8.49 0.50
CA SER A 53 -6.97 8.78 1.92
C SER A 53 -8.20 9.52 2.46
N LEU A 54 -8.97 8.87 3.34
CA LEU A 54 -10.03 9.54 4.09
C LEU A 54 -9.41 10.31 5.25
N GLN A 55 -9.78 11.58 5.34
CA GLN A 55 -9.18 12.54 6.25
C GLN A 55 -10.26 13.32 7.01
N ASN A 56 -9.91 13.79 8.20
CA ASN A 56 -10.70 14.80 8.90
C ASN A 56 -10.53 16.19 8.24
N THR A 57 -11.24 17.19 8.73
CA THR A 57 -11.19 18.55 8.20
C THR A 57 -9.84 19.25 8.38
N SER A 58 -8.99 18.75 9.29
CA SER A 58 -7.62 19.25 9.52
C SER A 58 -6.58 18.53 8.66
N GLY A 59 -6.98 17.59 7.75
CA GLY A 59 -6.08 16.83 6.90
C GLY A 59 -5.49 15.57 7.56
N GLY A 60 -5.91 15.24 8.77
CA GLY A 60 -5.48 14.01 9.47
C GLY A 60 -6.10 12.77 8.81
N HIS A 61 -5.25 11.89 8.30
CA HIS A 61 -5.64 10.58 7.76
C HIS A 61 -6.20 9.68 8.88
N PHE A 62 -7.30 8.97 8.60
CA PHE A 62 -7.85 8.00 9.54
C PHE A 62 -8.21 6.65 8.90
N CYS A 63 -8.44 6.59 7.58
CA CYS A 63 -8.77 5.38 6.84
C CYS A 63 -8.39 5.51 5.36
N GLY A 64 -8.28 4.36 4.70
CA GLY A 64 -8.20 4.25 3.26
C GLY A 64 -9.56 4.15 2.58
N GLY A 65 -9.55 4.08 1.25
CA GLY A 65 -10.72 3.84 0.41
C GLY A 65 -10.31 3.66 -1.04
N SER A 66 -11.29 3.29 -1.86
CA SER A 66 -11.12 3.10 -3.31
C SER A 66 -12.15 3.90 -4.09
N LEU A 67 -11.70 4.74 -5.02
CA LEU A 67 -12.57 5.42 -5.97
C LEU A 67 -13.11 4.38 -6.96
N ILE A 68 -14.41 4.11 -6.95
CA ILE A 68 -15.08 3.14 -7.83
C ILE A 68 -15.89 3.81 -8.94
N LYS A 69 -16.17 5.09 -8.82
CA LYS A 69 -16.74 6.00 -9.85
C LYS A 69 -16.20 7.40 -9.59
N SER A 70 -16.35 8.32 -10.54
CA SER A 70 -15.77 9.67 -10.44
C SER A 70 -16.14 10.44 -9.16
N ASN A 71 -17.21 10.07 -8.48
CA ASN A 71 -17.66 10.69 -7.24
C ASN A 71 -18.12 9.68 -6.16
N TRP A 72 -17.71 8.39 -6.27
CA TRP A 72 -18.04 7.37 -5.30
C TRP A 72 -16.79 6.62 -4.80
N VAL A 73 -16.68 6.53 -3.50
CA VAL A 73 -15.60 5.82 -2.79
C VAL A 73 -16.21 4.68 -2.00
N VAL A 74 -15.63 3.48 -2.10
CA VAL A 74 -15.88 2.38 -1.18
C VAL A 74 -14.84 2.38 -0.07
N THR A 75 -15.28 2.12 1.16
CA THR A 75 -14.43 2.06 2.37
C THR A 75 -15.06 1.13 3.40
N ALA A 76 -14.43 0.96 4.56
CA ALA A 76 -15.01 0.22 5.68
C ALA A 76 -16.10 1.05 6.40
N LYS A 77 -17.15 0.37 6.87
CA LYS A 77 -18.25 1.01 7.60
C LYS A 77 -17.75 1.65 8.89
N HIS A 78 -16.88 0.98 9.65
CA HIS A 78 -16.36 1.49 10.92
C HIS A 78 -15.56 2.79 10.75
N CYS A 79 -15.02 3.06 9.57
CA CYS A 79 -14.31 4.32 9.26
C CYS A 79 -15.21 5.55 9.28
N VAL A 80 -16.47 5.39 8.88
CA VAL A 80 -17.39 6.50 8.63
C VAL A 80 -18.69 6.43 9.46
N GLN A 81 -18.90 5.34 10.19
CA GLN A 81 -20.02 5.20 11.10
C GLN A 81 -19.96 6.29 12.20
N GLY A 82 -21.06 6.98 12.41
CA GLY A 82 -21.15 8.10 13.35
C GLY A 82 -20.53 9.42 12.87
N LYS A 83 -19.92 9.44 11.69
CA LYS A 83 -19.39 10.68 11.08
C LYS A 83 -20.47 11.38 10.25
N THR A 84 -20.44 12.72 10.25
CA THR A 84 -21.22 13.52 9.29
C THR A 84 -20.43 13.66 7.97
N PRO A 85 -21.07 13.75 6.81
CA PRO A 85 -20.37 13.99 5.55
C PRO A 85 -19.46 15.23 5.61
N ALA A 86 -19.91 16.31 6.27
CA ALA A 86 -19.16 17.54 6.42
C ALA A 86 -17.81 17.37 7.16
N SER A 87 -17.68 16.32 7.98
CA SER A 87 -16.45 16.03 8.74
C SER A 87 -15.44 15.16 7.97
N VAL A 88 -15.80 14.68 6.77
CA VAL A 88 -14.96 13.78 5.97
C VAL A 88 -14.43 14.47 4.73
N ARG A 89 -13.15 14.31 4.49
CA ARG A 89 -12.44 14.72 3.26
C ARG A 89 -11.82 13.50 2.61
N ALA A 90 -11.75 13.50 1.29
CA ALA A 90 -11.08 12.48 0.49
C ALA A 90 -9.93 13.10 -0.30
N ARG A 91 -8.71 12.60 -0.11
CA ARG A 91 -7.57 12.89 -0.99
C ARG A 91 -7.36 11.69 -1.90
N ILE A 92 -7.33 11.93 -3.22
CA ILE A 92 -7.49 10.88 -4.23
C ILE A 92 -6.39 10.97 -5.28
N GLY A 93 -5.79 9.81 -5.63
CA GLY A 93 -4.89 9.70 -6.77
C GLY A 93 -3.51 10.32 -6.55
N THR A 94 -2.95 10.16 -5.38
CA THR A 94 -1.59 10.57 -5.05
C THR A 94 -0.92 9.52 -4.17
N THR A 95 0.40 9.43 -4.19
CA THR A 95 1.17 8.66 -3.21
C THR A 95 1.39 9.43 -1.91
N ASN A 96 1.36 10.77 -1.96
CA ASN A 96 1.54 11.61 -0.78
C ASN A 96 0.18 12.02 -0.18
N ARG A 97 -0.16 11.48 1.02
CA ARG A 97 -1.46 11.78 1.66
C ARG A 97 -1.62 13.23 2.14
N THR A 98 -0.56 14.04 2.13
CA THR A 98 -0.62 15.44 2.57
C THR A 98 -0.72 16.43 1.41
N SER A 99 -0.40 16.00 0.18
CA SER A 99 -0.37 16.87 -1.00
C SER A 99 -0.71 16.12 -2.29
N GLY A 100 -0.96 16.88 -3.35
CA GLY A 100 -1.29 16.33 -4.67
C GLY A 100 -2.68 15.70 -4.75
N GLY A 101 -2.97 15.14 -5.93
CA GLY A 101 -4.27 14.54 -6.23
C GLY A 101 -5.45 15.52 -6.12
N SER A 102 -6.66 14.98 -6.07
CA SER A 102 -7.87 15.76 -5.75
C SER A 102 -8.15 15.72 -4.26
N TYR A 103 -8.64 16.85 -3.70
CA TYR A 103 -9.03 16.94 -2.29
C TYR A 103 -10.47 17.47 -2.20
N VAL A 104 -11.42 16.58 -1.85
CA VAL A 104 -12.86 16.82 -1.99
C VAL A 104 -13.58 16.43 -0.69
N ALA A 105 -14.63 17.20 -0.35
CA ALA A 105 -15.51 16.90 0.77
C ALA A 105 -16.42 15.71 0.44
N ALA A 106 -16.84 14.95 1.44
CA ALA A 106 -17.96 14.04 1.30
C ALA A 106 -19.29 14.82 1.28
N ALA A 107 -20.26 14.32 0.49
CA ALA A 107 -21.63 14.84 0.41
C ALA A 107 -22.64 13.89 1.05
N ALA A 108 -22.39 12.57 1.03
CA ALA A 108 -23.24 11.57 1.66
C ALA A 108 -22.42 10.35 2.10
N ILE A 109 -22.92 9.64 3.10
CA ILE A 109 -22.36 8.39 3.61
C ILE A 109 -23.49 7.36 3.63
N HIS A 110 -23.26 6.20 3.02
CA HIS A 110 -24.18 5.08 3.00
C HIS A 110 -23.54 3.86 3.66
N LEU A 111 -24.10 3.42 4.77
CA LEU A 111 -23.60 2.29 5.54
C LEU A 111 -24.31 1.01 5.10
N ASN A 112 -23.56 -0.07 4.89
CA ASN A 112 -24.17 -1.38 4.72
C ASN A 112 -24.76 -1.84 6.07
N PRO A 113 -26.00 -2.36 6.10
CA PRO A 113 -26.67 -2.72 7.35
C PRO A 113 -25.99 -3.90 8.05
N THR A 114 -25.38 -4.83 7.33
CA THR A 114 -24.96 -6.13 7.86
C THR A 114 -23.46 -6.36 7.91
N ARG A 115 -22.67 -5.64 7.10
CA ARG A 115 -21.21 -5.85 6.94
C ARG A 115 -20.43 -4.56 7.06
N ASP A 116 -19.13 -4.70 7.25
CA ASP A 116 -18.20 -3.59 7.47
C ASP A 116 -17.79 -2.91 6.15
N ILE A 117 -18.78 -2.50 5.36
CA ILE A 117 -18.58 -1.77 4.11
C ILE A 117 -19.48 -0.55 4.05
N ALA A 118 -18.97 0.55 3.47
CA ALA A 118 -19.70 1.78 3.28
C ALA A 118 -19.35 2.44 1.94
N LEU A 119 -20.26 3.27 1.44
CA LEU A 119 -20.02 4.16 0.32
C LEU A 119 -20.00 5.60 0.79
N VAL A 120 -19.03 6.36 0.30
CA VAL A 120 -18.95 7.81 0.48
C VAL A 120 -19.15 8.46 -0.87
N ARG A 121 -20.21 9.26 -1.01
CA ARG A 121 -20.42 10.11 -2.17
C ARG A 121 -19.65 11.41 -1.97
N LEU A 122 -18.83 11.77 -2.94
CA LEU A 122 -18.08 13.02 -2.96
C LEU A 122 -18.98 14.18 -3.39
N ALA A 123 -18.67 15.38 -2.92
CA ALA A 123 -19.41 16.61 -3.26
C ALA A 123 -19.21 17.03 -4.73
N ALA A 124 -18.12 16.58 -5.36
CA ALA A 124 -17.83 16.82 -6.77
C ALA A 124 -17.20 15.55 -7.39
N ALA A 125 -17.40 15.38 -8.69
CA ALA A 125 -16.66 14.38 -9.46
C ALA A 125 -15.19 14.78 -9.57
N VAL A 126 -14.31 13.77 -9.57
CA VAL A 126 -12.85 13.95 -9.69
C VAL A 126 -12.35 13.39 -11.02
N PRO A 127 -11.25 13.92 -11.57
CA PRO A 127 -10.70 13.46 -12.85
C PRO A 127 -9.95 12.12 -12.77
N GLN A 128 -9.66 11.63 -11.57
CA GLN A 128 -8.94 10.38 -11.38
C GLN A 128 -9.75 9.19 -11.92
N ALA A 129 -9.05 8.29 -12.62
CA ALA A 129 -9.66 7.06 -13.12
C ALA A 129 -10.03 6.14 -11.94
N PRO A 130 -11.32 5.72 -11.84
CA PRO A 130 -11.74 4.77 -10.80
C PRO A 130 -11.21 3.36 -11.09
N ILE A 131 -11.14 2.54 -10.04
CA ILE A 131 -10.85 1.11 -10.16
C ILE A 131 -12.14 0.34 -10.46
N LYS A 132 -12.05 -0.63 -11.36
CA LYS A 132 -13.13 -1.58 -11.61
C LYS A 132 -13.24 -2.56 -10.45
N VAL A 133 -14.45 -2.83 -9.97
CA VAL A 133 -14.72 -3.93 -9.06
C VAL A 133 -14.63 -5.24 -9.84
N ALA A 134 -13.86 -6.21 -9.34
CA ALA A 134 -13.71 -7.53 -9.96
C ALA A 134 -15.04 -8.29 -10.00
N ALA A 135 -15.14 -9.27 -10.90
CA ALA A 135 -16.31 -10.17 -10.94
C ALA A 135 -16.36 -11.08 -9.70
N ALA A 136 -15.20 -11.48 -9.17
CA ALA A 136 -15.03 -12.28 -7.95
C ALA A 136 -13.63 -12.00 -7.37
N SER A 137 -13.44 -12.24 -6.07
CA SER A 137 -12.12 -12.09 -5.41
C SER A 137 -11.11 -13.14 -5.88
N GLY A 138 -11.54 -14.36 -6.11
CA GLY A 138 -10.73 -15.49 -6.56
C GLY A 138 -10.56 -16.57 -5.48
N PRO A 139 -9.98 -17.71 -5.82
CA PRO A 139 -9.72 -18.80 -4.88
C PRO A 139 -8.52 -18.52 -3.97
N VAL A 140 -8.35 -19.35 -2.95
CA VAL A 140 -7.12 -19.45 -2.14
C VAL A 140 -5.91 -19.56 -3.09
N GLY A 141 -4.84 -18.82 -2.76
CA GLY A 141 -3.63 -18.70 -3.59
C GLY A 141 -3.68 -17.56 -4.62
N THR A 142 -4.82 -16.90 -4.83
CA THR A 142 -4.87 -15.70 -5.70
C THR A 142 -3.89 -14.64 -5.21
N ALA A 143 -2.95 -14.25 -6.09
CA ALA A 143 -2.00 -13.18 -5.81
C ALA A 143 -2.71 -11.83 -5.74
N THR A 144 -2.42 -11.05 -4.69
CA THR A 144 -3.07 -9.76 -4.42
C THR A 144 -2.05 -8.72 -3.99
N ARG A 145 -2.46 -7.45 -4.00
CA ARG A 145 -1.70 -6.32 -3.47
C ARG A 145 -2.56 -5.50 -2.53
N LEU A 146 -2.01 -5.15 -1.38
CA LEU A 146 -2.58 -4.24 -0.41
C LEU A 146 -1.98 -2.85 -0.62
N LEU A 147 -2.80 -1.81 -0.44
CA LEU A 147 -2.37 -0.41 -0.51
C LEU A 147 -2.90 0.35 0.70
N GLY A 148 -2.05 1.17 1.35
CA GLY A 148 -2.51 1.98 2.47
C GLY A 148 -1.47 2.91 3.06
N TRP A 149 -1.93 3.76 3.98
CA TRP A 149 -1.13 4.66 4.81
C TRP A 149 -1.28 4.32 6.30
N GLY A 150 -1.56 3.05 6.59
CA GLY A 150 -1.60 2.56 7.97
C GLY A 150 -0.23 2.59 8.62
N GLN A 151 -0.22 2.48 9.95
CA GLN A 151 1.03 2.46 10.69
C GLN A 151 1.91 1.27 10.28
N THR A 152 3.20 1.46 10.40
CA THR A 152 4.22 0.60 9.81
C THR A 152 4.90 -0.32 10.83
N CYS A 153 4.57 -0.16 12.10
CA CYS A 153 4.97 -1.06 13.18
C CYS A 153 3.77 -1.84 13.71
N PRO A 154 3.98 -3.08 14.20
CA PRO A 154 2.88 -3.97 14.56
C PRO A 154 2.12 -3.56 15.81
N SER A 155 2.76 -2.87 16.76
CA SER A 155 2.13 -2.49 18.05
C SER A 155 1.18 -1.31 17.88
N PRO A 156 -0.02 -1.35 18.48
CA PRO A 156 -0.97 -0.24 18.43
C PRO A 156 -0.35 1.08 18.89
N GLY A 157 -0.41 2.13 18.06
CA GLY A 157 0.13 3.44 18.38
C GLY A 157 1.66 3.52 18.48
N GLY A 158 2.38 2.46 18.14
CA GLY A 158 3.84 2.39 18.24
C GLY A 158 4.58 3.28 17.23
N CYS A 159 3.94 3.66 16.14
CA CYS A 159 4.48 4.58 15.13
C CYS A 159 3.37 5.32 14.39
N GLY A 160 3.73 6.44 13.76
CA GLY A 160 2.79 7.25 12.98
C GLY A 160 2.47 6.63 11.62
N ALA A 161 1.41 7.13 11.00
CA ALA A 161 1.07 6.81 9.62
C ALA A 161 2.11 7.43 8.66
N PRO A 162 2.62 6.68 7.67
CA PRO A 162 3.57 7.18 6.68
C PRO A 162 2.92 8.27 5.81
N VAL A 163 3.74 9.20 5.30
CA VAL A 163 3.27 10.22 4.35
C VAL A 163 3.11 9.62 2.96
N ILE A 164 3.99 8.71 2.59
CA ILE A 164 4.02 8.05 1.28
C ILE A 164 3.22 6.75 1.33
N LEU A 165 2.38 6.54 0.31
CA LEU A 165 1.57 5.33 0.13
C LEU A 165 2.45 4.08 0.17
N GLN A 166 1.95 3.06 0.85
CA GLN A 166 2.60 1.77 1.00
C GLN A 166 1.90 0.71 0.16
N GLN A 167 2.67 -0.29 -0.28
CA GLN A 167 2.15 -1.48 -0.94
C GLN A 167 2.77 -2.75 -0.36
N LEU A 168 1.99 -3.84 -0.36
CA LEU A 168 2.42 -5.17 0.03
C LEU A 168 1.82 -6.21 -0.92
N ASP A 169 2.68 -6.98 -1.58
CA ASP A 169 2.24 -8.14 -2.35
C ASP A 169 2.01 -9.33 -1.43
N THR A 170 0.86 -9.98 -1.58
CA THR A 170 0.40 -11.06 -0.73
C THR A 170 -0.53 -12.00 -1.53
N SER A 171 -1.39 -12.75 -0.83
CA SER A 171 -2.34 -13.68 -1.46
C SER A 171 -3.56 -13.94 -0.57
N ILE A 172 -4.63 -14.42 -1.17
CA ILE A 172 -5.78 -14.98 -0.45
C ILE A 172 -5.37 -16.30 0.20
N VAL A 173 -5.75 -16.50 1.45
CA VAL A 173 -5.54 -17.76 2.19
C VAL A 173 -6.87 -18.35 2.69
N ALA A 174 -6.82 -19.57 3.23
CA ALA A 174 -8.01 -20.26 3.72
C ALA A 174 -8.64 -19.50 4.89
N ASP A 175 -9.97 -19.43 4.91
CA ASP A 175 -10.77 -18.74 5.94
C ASP A 175 -10.45 -19.20 7.36
N GLY A 176 -10.13 -20.48 7.55
CA GLY A 176 -9.77 -21.03 8.85
C GLY A 176 -8.53 -20.41 9.51
N LEU A 177 -7.74 -19.61 8.78
CA LEU A 177 -6.60 -18.86 9.31
C LEU A 177 -7.00 -17.49 9.90
N CYS A 178 -8.24 -17.05 9.64
CA CYS A 178 -8.80 -15.79 10.12
C CYS A 178 -9.91 -16.06 11.14
N SER A 179 -9.68 -15.76 12.42
CA SER A 179 -10.71 -15.90 13.46
C SER A 179 -11.86 -14.92 13.27
N GLY A 180 -13.10 -15.39 13.34
CA GLY A 180 -14.29 -14.57 13.23
C GLY A 180 -14.58 -14.04 11.83
N ILE A 181 -14.06 -14.69 10.78
CA ILE A 181 -14.39 -14.40 9.39
C ILE A 181 -15.81 -14.86 9.03
N PHE A 182 -16.46 -14.10 8.14
CA PHE A 182 -17.74 -14.46 7.50
C PHE A 182 -17.49 -14.94 6.06
N GLY A 183 -16.93 -16.13 5.89
CA GLY A 183 -16.29 -16.66 4.69
C GLY A 183 -16.94 -16.32 3.34
N ALA A 184 -18.29 -16.38 3.22
CA ALA A 184 -18.96 -16.04 1.97
C ALA A 184 -18.99 -14.52 1.63
N GLN A 185 -18.52 -13.65 2.52
CA GLN A 185 -18.61 -12.18 2.39
C GLN A 185 -17.33 -11.46 2.75
N GLU A 186 -16.29 -12.22 3.12
CA GLU A 186 -15.01 -11.68 3.54
C GLU A 186 -13.88 -12.53 2.95
N ILE A 187 -12.70 -11.95 2.85
CA ILE A 187 -11.47 -12.56 2.35
C ILE A 187 -10.50 -12.64 3.51
N CYS A 188 -9.91 -13.81 3.72
CA CYS A 188 -8.75 -13.97 4.59
C CYS A 188 -7.49 -13.74 3.77
N THR A 189 -6.76 -12.65 4.07
CA THR A 189 -5.58 -12.21 3.33
C THR A 189 -4.32 -12.50 4.10
N ASN A 190 -3.39 -13.20 3.47
CA ASN A 190 -2.16 -13.70 4.07
C ASN A 190 -1.32 -12.58 4.73
N ASN A 191 -0.57 -12.99 5.76
CA ASN A 191 0.47 -12.21 6.44
C ASN A 191 1.85 -12.82 6.17
N PRO A 192 2.49 -12.55 5.02
CA PRO A 192 3.70 -13.22 4.59
C PRO A 192 4.79 -13.23 5.67
N GLY A 193 5.33 -14.42 5.96
CA GLY A 193 6.32 -14.63 7.01
C GLY A 193 5.81 -14.44 8.44
N GLY A 194 4.50 -14.24 8.65
CA GLY A 194 3.92 -13.96 9.97
C GLY A 194 4.28 -12.57 10.54
N THR A 195 4.76 -11.65 9.70
CA THR A 195 5.32 -10.36 10.12
C THR A 195 4.95 -9.20 9.20
N ARG A 196 4.17 -9.45 8.13
CA ARG A 196 3.80 -8.44 7.14
C ARG A 196 2.29 -8.41 6.93
N GLY A 197 1.68 -7.24 6.85
CA GLY A 197 0.24 -7.13 6.66
C GLY A 197 -0.32 -5.74 6.97
N ALA A 198 -1.65 -5.59 6.78
CA ALA A 198 -2.37 -4.37 7.10
C ALA A 198 -2.33 -4.05 8.60
N CYS A 199 -2.40 -2.76 8.93
CA CYS A 199 -2.37 -2.26 10.29
C CYS A 199 -3.31 -1.06 10.48
N TYR A 200 -3.28 -0.43 11.65
CA TYR A 200 -4.13 0.71 12.01
C TYR A 200 -3.95 1.87 11.02
N GLY A 201 -5.04 2.33 10.44
CA GLY A 201 -5.06 3.34 9.38
C GLY A 201 -5.19 2.77 7.96
N ASP A 202 -4.94 1.46 7.74
CA ASP A 202 -5.21 0.80 6.45
C ASP A 202 -6.71 0.48 6.26
N SER A 203 -7.51 0.53 7.31
CA SER A 203 -8.96 0.28 7.30
C SER A 203 -9.65 0.93 6.11
N GLY A 204 -10.48 0.18 5.38
CA GLY A 204 -11.19 0.63 4.17
C GLY A 204 -10.31 0.72 2.93
N GLY A 205 -8.99 0.62 3.05
CA GLY A 205 -8.05 0.59 1.94
C GLY A 205 -8.20 -0.65 1.08
N PRO A 206 -7.75 -0.60 -0.20
CA PRO A 206 -7.98 -1.66 -1.17
C PRO A 206 -7.07 -2.88 -0.98
N GLU A 207 -7.66 -4.05 -1.20
CA GLU A 207 -6.99 -5.23 -1.72
C GLU A 207 -7.33 -5.36 -3.20
N ILE A 208 -6.31 -5.48 -4.04
CA ILE A 208 -6.45 -5.52 -5.49
C ILE A 208 -5.78 -6.75 -6.08
N LYS A 209 -6.28 -7.21 -7.23
CA LYS A 209 -5.65 -8.27 -8.02
C LYS A 209 -5.47 -7.86 -9.48
N MET A 210 -4.52 -8.48 -10.16
CA MET A 210 -4.30 -8.28 -11.58
C MET A 210 -5.22 -9.17 -12.40
N VAL A 211 -5.97 -8.58 -13.34
CA VAL A 211 -6.82 -9.31 -14.28
C VAL A 211 -6.58 -8.73 -15.68
N ALA A 212 -6.10 -9.56 -16.59
CA ALA A 212 -5.81 -9.16 -17.98
C ALA A 212 -4.99 -7.85 -18.08
N GLY A 213 -3.95 -7.71 -17.26
CA GLY A 213 -3.06 -6.55 -17.27
C GLY A 213 -3.58 -5.30 -16.55
N ALA A 214 -4.75 -5.35 -15.92
CA ALA A 214 -5.33 -4.24 -15.16
C ALA A 214 -5.62 -4.60 -13.71
N TRP A 215 -5.38 -3.69 -12.78
CA TRP A 215 -5.78 -3.84 -11.39
C TRP A 215 -7.30 -3.78 -11.24
N GLN A 216 -7.84 -4.71 -10.47
CA GLN A 216 -9.25 -4.74 -10.09
C GLN A 216 -9.40 -4.87 -8.57
N LEU A 217 -10.38 -4.16 -8.02
CA LEU A 217 -10.69 -4.16 -6.60
C LEU A 217 -11.38 -5.47 -6.21
N ILE A 218 -10.87 -6.12 -5.17
CA ILE A 218 -11.47 -7.32 -4.59
C ILE A 218 -11.84 -7.14 -3.12
N GLY A 219 -11.11 -6.33 -2.36
CA GLY A 219 -11.30 -6.23 -0.92
C GLY A 219 -11.21 -4.80 -0.38
N ALA A 220 -11.88 -4.58 0.75
CA ALA A 220 -11.73 -3.41 1.60
C ALA A 220 -11.28 -3.85 3.00
N THR A 221 -10.18 -3.32 3.50
CA THR A 221 -9.57 -3.69 4.79
C THR A 221 -10.57 -3.50 5.93
N SER A 222 -10.83 -4.55 6.70
CA SER A 222 -11.78 -4.50 7.83
C SER A 222 -11.08 -4.62 9.18
N ARG A 223 -10.41 -5.73 9.45
CA ARG A 223 -9.81 -6.02 10.76
C ARG A 223 -8.72 -7.06 10.71
N SER A 224 -8.02 -7.25 11.83
CA SER A 224 -7.11 -8.39 12.02
C SER A 224 -7.91 -9.71 12.09
N GLY A 225 -7.36 -10.77 11.54
CA GLY A 225 -7.86 -12.13 11.71
C GLY A 225 -7.50 -12.77 13.05
N GLY A 226 -6.93 -12.00 13.99
CA GLY A 226 -6.65 -12.45 15.34
C GLY A 226 -5.75 -11.50 16.13
N GLY A 227 -6.28 -10.97 17.23
CA GLY A 227 -5.57 -10.09 18.16
C GLY A 227 -5.34 -8.66 17.68
N SER A 228 -4.70 -7.84 18.55
CA SER A 228 -4.48 -6.41 18.33
C SER A 228 -3.10 -6.08 17.74
N ILE A 229 -2.17 -7.05 17.71
CA ILE A 229 -0.84 -6.88 17.12
C ILE A 229 -0.96 -7.12 15.62
N CYS A 230 -0.65 -6.10 14.82
CA CYS A 230 -0.75 -6.18 13.37
C CYS A 230 0.22 -7.21 12.78
N ALA A 231 -0.17 -7.80 11.65
CA ALA A 231 0.66 -8.69 10.83
C ALA A 231 1.07 -10.02 11.49
N VAL A 232 0.71 -10.27 12.76
CA VAL A 232 0.95 -11.57 13.43
C VAL A 232 -0.03 -12.64 12.94
N LYS A 233 -1.19 -12.21 12.48
CA LYS A 233 -2.22 -13.05 11.87
C LYS A 233 -2.63 -12.48 10.51
N PRO A 234 -3.19 -13.29 9.61
CA PRO A 234 -3.81 -12.80 8.39
C PRO A 234 -4.83 -11.70 8.67
N SER A 235 -5.10 -10.86 7.70
CA SER A 235 -6.06 -9.77 7.80
C SER A 235 -7.38 -10.15 7.15
N ILE A 236 -8.50 -9.62 7.67
CA ILE A 236 -9.84 -9.82 7.10
C ILE A 236 -10.21 -8.60 6.27
N TYR A 237 -10.58 -8.83 5.03
CA TYR A 237 -11.10 -7.85 4.08
C TYR A 237 -12.56 -8.17 3.79
N VAL A 238 -13.40 -7.15 3.62
CA VAL A 238 -14.73 -7.36 3.05
C VAL A 238 -14.58 -7.70 1.58
N ASP A 239 -15.22 -8.77 1.10
CA ASP A 239 -15.23 -9.19 -0.31
C ASP A 239 -16.12 -8.24 -1.13
N VAL A 240 -15.53 -7.17 -1.69
CA VAL A 240 -16.26 -6.11 -2.41
C VAL A 240 -17.06 -6.63 -3.60
N PRO A 241 -16.58 -7.55 -4.44
CA PRO A 241 -17.38 -8.24 -5.46
C PRO A 241 -18.74 -8.76 -5.00
N VAL A 242 -18.84 -9.33 -3.80
CA VAL A 242 -20.09 -9.86 -3.24
C VAL A 242 -21.12 -8.73 -3.02
N PHE A 243 -20.64 -7.52 -2.76
CA PHE A 243 -21.49 -6.34 -2.49
C PHE A 243 -21.84 -5.51 -3.74
N ARG A 244 -21.43 -5.94 -4.95
CA ARG A 244 -21.78 -5.22 -6.20
C ARG A 244 -23.26 -4.91 -6.35
N PRO A 245 -24.21 -5.82 -6.04
CA PRO A 245 -25.64 -5.49 -6.11
C PRO A 245 -26.05 -4.34 -5.17
N TRP A 246 -25.55 -4.34 -3.93
CA TRP A 246 -25.78 -3.25 -2.97
C TRP A 246 -25.13 -1.94 -3.44
N ILE A 247 -23.88 -1.99 -3.89
CA ILE A 247 -23.15 -0.83 -4.42
C ILE A 247 -23.91 -0.25 -5.62
N SER A 248 -24.31 -1.11 -6.57
CA SER A 248 -24.99 -0.69 -7.80
C SER A 248 -26.38 -0.11 -7.52
N GLY A 249 -27.07 -0.57 -6.48
CA GLY A 249 -28.36 0.00 -6.05
C GLY A 249 -28.25 1.44 -5.54
N ILE A 250 -27.05 1.87 -5.09
CA ILE A 250 -26.80 3.21 -4.54
C ILE A 250 -26.04 4.09 -5.53
N ALA A 251 -24.95 3.59 -6.09
CA ALA A 251 -24.02 4.35 -6.93
C ALA A 251 -24.25 4.16 -8.43
N GLY A 252 -25.18 3.29 -8.83
CA GLY A 252 -25.32 2.80 -10.19
C GLY A 252 -24.26 1.74 -10.55
N PRO A 253 -24.36 1.07 -11.73
CA PRO A 253 -23.53 -0.07 -12.11
C PRO A 253 -22.02 0.16 -11.92
N VAL A 254 -21.31 -0.85 -11.37
CA VAL A 254 -19.85 -0.87 -11.10
C VAL A 254 -19.22 -2.16 -11.64
#